data_be1104732fd38bb3bfb88ba0d7d1a59c
#
_entry.id   be1104732fd38bb3bfb88ba0d7d1a59c
#
_cell.length_a   1.000
_cell.length_b   1.000
_cell.length_c   1.000
_cell.angle_alpha   90.00
_cell.angle_beta   90.00
_cell.angle_gamma   90.00
#
_symmetry.space_group_name_H-M   'P 1'
#
loop_
_entity.id
_entity.type
_entity.pdbx_description
1 polymer ?
#
loop_
_entity_poly.entity_id
_entity_poly.type
_entity_poly.pdbx_seq_one_letter_code
_entity_poly.pdbx_strand_id
1 'polypeptide(L)'
;MLRLGLRTGQAARLRVACKRPMTPLSLSIFRCYSDSPFKVDYKKVMEERQMSKLPKYKQWALYFQTKEFKKSMTKYYLAMFGVMLVCMYYYMRDRWYEEQQIKHIREKYEKDPSSLSEYEYLKLKKLTGDKLKPREEKKFRLYQMMRKEFRRKHIFDTDVMFEPTPADLNEWYSRQARKTTKIAVPEDDDNDDGEKPAMKNASNPSILPPQDTTGFYEENAATFDRDMWWEDFKARIGARRKWLMKNIEGDVLEVSCGTGRNIPYLNLEHINSITFLDSSRGMVEETKKKFQKRFPGYKKVGFVTGRAEELADMAKDETVKYDTIVEAFGLCAHEDPVAALKSMKKLLRPGGRIVLLEHGRSTWDFMNNHLDFRAEKRFKQWACRWNLDIGELIDDADLDITYEKRVNFGTIWMLVCKRPEDKLRVDEKPFINKFFGTEAPKVKKE
;
A
#
# COMPACT_ATOMS: atom_id res chain seq x y z
N MET A 1 -4.94 0.45 53.83
CA MET A 1 -4.82 1.68 54.63
C MET A 1 -4.20 2.75 53.78
N LEU A 2 -4.94 3.77 53.44
CA LEU A 2 -4.62 5.18 53.35
C LEU A 2 -5.73 5.87 52.52
N ARG A 3 -6.63 6.49 53.29
CA ARG A 3 -7.64 7.42 52.80
C ARG A 3 -6.99 8.77 52.56
N LEU A 4 -7.27 9.41 51.44
CA LEU A 4 -7.08 10.84 51.26
C LEU A 4 -8.36 11.50 50.79
N GLY A 5 -8.78 12.46 51.58
CA GLY A 5 -10.05 13.10 51.63
C GLY A 5 -10.27 14.16 50.56
N LEU A 6 -11.48 14.21 50.12
CA LEU A 6 -12.07 15.29 49.35
C LEU A 6 -12.30 16.51 50.24
N ARG A 7 -11.67 17.65 49.89
CA ARG A 7 -12.07 18.96 50.41
C ARG A 7 -12.95 19.65 49.37
N THR A 8 -14.20 19.80 49.73
CA THR A 8 -15.18 20.64 49.07
C THR A 8 -14.90 22.11 49.37
N GLY A 9 -14.56 22.90 48.34
CA GLY A 9 -14.48 24.36 48.42
C GLY A 9 -15.85 24.98 48.09
N GLN A 10 -16.45 25.61 49.05
CA GLN A 10 -17.67 26.42 48.92
C GLN A 10 -17.40 27.68 48.10
N ALA A 11 -18.07 27.82 46.97
CA ALA A 11 -18.13 29.10 46.24
C ALA A 11 -19.24 29.98 46.88
N ALA A 12 -18.79 31.04 47.55
CA ALA A 12 -19.68 32.08 48.10
C ALA A 12 -20.35 32.85 46.96
N ARG A 13 -21.66 32.77 46.88
CA ARG A 13 -22.49 33.63 46.02
C ARG A 13 -22.64 35.01 46.68
N LEU A 14 -21.96 36.01 46.19
CA LEU A 14 -22.24 37.43 46.49
C LEU A 14 -23.45 37.87 45.63
N ARG A 15 -24.64 37.87 46.24
CA ARG A 15 -25.80 38.60 45.72
C ARG A 15 -25.67 40.05 46.17
N VAL A 16 -25.26 40.94 45.28
CA VAL A 16 -25.43 42.39 45.50
C VAL A 16 -26.75 42.81 44.90
N ALA A 17 -27.75 42.93 45.79
CA ALA A 17 -29.02 43.58 45.48
C ALA A 17 -28.83 45.09 45.58
N CYS A 18 -28.67 45.78 44.48
CA CYS A 18 -28.64 47.25 44.44
C CYS A 18 -30.03 47.74 44.04
N LYS A 19 -30.92 47.94 45.06
CA LYS A 19 -32.09 48.78 44.93
C LYS A 19 -31.69 50.19 45.40
N ARG A 20 -31.39 51.06 44.48
CA ARG A 20 -31.41 52.51 44.72
C ARG A 20 -32.11 53.21 43.55
N PRO A 21 -33.01 54.17 43.82
CA PRO A 21 -33.65 54.93 42.75
C PRO A 21 -32.64 55.81 42.04
N MET A 22 -32.74 55.88 40.75
CA MET A 22 -31.85 56.69 39.90
C MET A 22 -32.08 58.16 40.14
N THR A 23 -31.10 58.86 40.69
CA THR A 23 -31.07 60.34 40.80
C THR A 23 -30.68 60.99 39.47
N PRO A 24 -31.06 62.26 39.24
CA PRO A 24 -30.82 62.97 37.97
C PRO A 24 -29.32 63.08 37.52
N LEU A 25 -28.36 62.79 38.41
CA LEU A 25 -26.94 62.85 38.16
C LEU A 25 -26.46 61.72 37.21
N SER A 26 -27.24 60.64 36.97
CA SER A 26 -26.87 59.56 36.10
C SER A 26 -27.03 59.91 34.59
N LEU A 27 -27.79 60.95 34.28
CA LEU A 27 -27.96 61.43 32.89
C LEU A 27 -26.81 62.25 32.39
N SER A 28 -25.99 62.89 33.26
CA SER A 28 -24.80 63.65 32.87
C SER A 28 -23.61 62.76 32.51
N ILE A 29 -23.52 61.60 33.12
CA ILE A 29 -22.44 60.61 32.78
C ILE A 29 -22.67 60.00 31.39
N PHE A 30 -23.94 59.82 30.99
CA PHE A 30 -24.22 59.34 29.63
C PHE A 30 -23.92 60.37 28.52
N ARG A 31 -23.93 61.69 28.83
CA ARG A 31 -23.59 62.73 27.86
C ARG A 31 -22.07 62.86 27.61
N CYS A 32 -21.24 62.56 28.59
CA CYS A 32 -19.76 62.59 28.43
C CYS A 32 -19.21 61.42 27.62
N TYR A 33 -19.98 60.34 27.44
CA TYR A 33 -19.55 59.19 26.62
C TYR A 33 -19.83 59.35 25.13
N SER A 34 -20.59 60.38 24.71
CA SER A 34 -20.92 60.64 23.32
C SER A 34 -19.77 61.30 22.52
N ASP A 35 -18.78 61.85 23.21
CA ASP A 35 -17.65 62.57 22.59
C ASP A 35 -16.32 61.79 22.68
N SER A 36 -16.37 60.49 23.07
CA SER A 36 -15.19 59.64 23.02
C SER A 36 -14.82 59.32 21.57
N PRO A 37 -13.52 59.37 21.21
CA PRO A 37 -13.09 59.08 19.84
C PRO A 37 -13.36 57.62 19.41
N PHE A 38 -13.84 56.77 20.33
CA PHE A 38 -14.30 55.40 20.05
C PHE A 38 -15.81 55.42 19.83
N LYS A 39 -16.26 55.69 18.61
CA LYS A 39 -17.64 55.42 18.18
C LYS A 39 -17.86 53.89 18.23
N VAL A 40 -18.46 53.41 19.32
CA VAL A 40 -18.88 51.99 19.39
C VAL A 40 -20.07 51.81 18.44
N ASP A 41 -19.86 51.09 17.37
CA ASP A 41 -20.93 50.68 16.46
C ASP A 41 -21.83 49.65 17.14
N TYR A 42 -22.88 50.15 17.81
CA TYR A 42 -23.84 49.28 18.53
C TYR A 42 -24.49 48.27 17.61
N LYS A 43 -24.63 48.53 16.33
CA LYS A 43 -25.15 47.62 15.35
C LYS A 43 -24.21 46.38 15.19
N LYS A 44 -22.94 46.66 15.08
CA LYS A 44 -21.89 45.65 14.99
C LYS A 44 -21.79 44.78 16.26
N VAL A 45 -21.88 45.41 17.43
CA VAL A 45 -21.87 44.70 18.73
C VAL A 45 -23.11 43.84 18.92
N MET A 46 -24.29 44.30 18.45
CA MET A 46 -25.51 43.46 18.53
C MET A 46 -25.49 42.30 17.55
N GLU A 47 -24.92 42.49 16.34
CA GLU A 47 -24.70 41.40 15.37
C GLU A 47 -23.72 40.38 15.94
N GLU A 48 -22.61 40.80 16.55
CA GLU A 48 -21.63 39.90 17.20
C GLU A 48 -22.26 39.12 18.37
N ARG A 49 -23.11 39.76 19.19
CA ARG A 49 -23.84 39.08 20.26
C ARG A 49 -24.88 38.07 19.75
N GLN A 50 -25.52 38.36 18.62
CA GLN A 50 -26.42 37.39 17.96
C GLN A 50 -25.66 36.25 17.38
N MET A 51 -24.50 36.51 16.76
CA MET A 51 -23.62 35.48 16.23
C MET A 51 -23.08 34.53 17.31
N SER A 52 -22.69 35.08 18.48
CA SER A 52 -22.15 34.25 19.59
C SER A 52 -23.16 33.28 20.19
N LYS A 53 -24.47 33.50 19.98
CA LYS A 53 -25.53 32.55 20.42
C LYS A 53 -25.75 31.40 19.46
N LEU A 54 -25.20 31.45 18.25
CA LEU A 54 -25.35 30.38 17.27
C LEU A 54 -24.37 29.22 17.56
N PRO A 55 -24.71 27.98 17.17
CA PRO A 55 -23.75 26.88 17.20
C PRO A 55 -22.49 27.20 16.39
N LYS A 56 -21.32 26.77 16.86
CA LYS A 56 -20.02 27.09 16.24
C LYS A 56 -19.98 26.87 14.72
N TYR A 57 -20.57 25.78 14.22
CA TYR A 57 -20.60 25.51 12.77
C TYR A 57 -21.38 26.55 11.96
N LYS A 58 -22.48 27.13 12.52
CA LYS A 58 -23.22 28.22 11.89
C LYS A 58 -22.46 29.55 11.94
N GLN A 59 -21.74 29.80 13.04
CA GLN A 59 -20.84 30.97 13.12
C GLN A 59 -19.77 30.91 12.03
N TRP A 60 -19.12 29.76 11.83
CA TRP A 60 -18.14 29.54 10.76
C TRP A 60 -18.75 29.72 9.37
N ALA A 61 -19.94 29.16 9.12
CA ALA A 61 -20.63 29.30 7.84
C ALA A 61 -20.95 30.77 7.49
N LEU A 62 -21.37 31.55 8.46
CA LEU A 62 -21.62 32.98 8.27
C LEU A 62 -20.31 33.79 8.10
N TYR A 63 -19.28 33.46 8.86
CA TYR A 63 -17.97 34.08 8.71
C TYR A 63 -17.39 33.86 7.29
N PHE A 64 -17.49 32.67 6.73
CA PHE A 64 -17.06 32.38 5.36
C PHE A 64 -17.80 33.16 4.29
N GLN A 65 -19.00 33.67 4.58
CA GLN A 65 -19.79 34.49 3.65
C GLN A 65 -19.45 35.97 3.72
N THR A 66 -18.72 36.43 4.76
CA THR A 66 -18.39 37.89 4.95
C THR A 66 -17.47 38.37 3.83
N LYS A 67 -17.65 39.67 3.49
CA LYS A 67 -16.77 40.35 2.51
C LYS A 67 -15.32 40.40 3.00
N GLU A 68 -15.11 40.54 4.31
CA GLU A 68 -13.79 40.59 4.95
C GLU A 68 -13.07 39.26 4.78
N PHE A 69 -13.76 38.12 5.04
CA PHE A 69 -13.20 36.78 4.81
C PHE A 69 -12.87 36.58 3.33
N LYS A 70 -13.78 36.87 2.41
CA LYS A 70 -13.55 36.74 0.97
C LYS A 70 -12.33 37.56 0.52
N LYS A 71 -12.20 38.83 1.00
CA LYS A 71 -11.06 39.70 0.69
C LYS A 71 -9.74 39.15 1.26
N SER A 72 -9.76 38.60 2.47
CA SER A 72 -8.60 37.95 3.09
C SER A 72 -8.22 36.68 2.32
N MET A 73 -9.19 35.81 2.00
CA MET A 73 -8.95 34.60 1.26
C MET A 73 -8.46 34.85 -0.17
N THR A 74 -8.86 35.95 -0.83
CA THR A 74 -8.35 36.28 -2.16
C THR A 74 -6.82 36.38 -2.19
N LYS A 75 -6.21 36.93 -1.14
CA LYS A 75 -4.73 37.00 -1.04
C LYS A 75 -4.11 35.58 -0.96
N TYR A 76 -4.71 34.68 -0.17
CA TYR A 76 -4.24 33.32 -0.07
C TYR A 76 -4.44 32.53 -1.36
N TYR A 77 -5.58 32.74 -2.06
CA TYR A 77 -5.81 32.13 -3.38
C TYR A 77 -4.81 32.62 -4.41
N LEU A 78 -4.49 33.92 -4.43
CA LEU A 78 -3.47 34.45 -5.32
C LEU A 78 -2.07 33.89 -4.99
N ALA A 79 -1.73 33.79 -3.70
CA ALA A 79 -0.47 33.17 -3.28
C ALA A 79 -0.41 31.69 -3.67
N MET A 80 -1.46 30.92 -3.40
CA MET A 80 -1.55 29.51 -3.82
C MET A 80 -1.47 29.38 -5.35
N PHE A 81 -2.17 30.25 -6.08
CA PHE A 81 -2.11 30.24 -7.54
C PHE A 81 -0.70 30.56 -8.04
N GLY A 82 0.00 31.52 -7.42
CA GLY A 82 1.41 31.79 -7.71
C GLY A 82 2.31 30.59 -7.46
N VAL A 83 2.16 29.91 -6.31
CA VAL A 83 2.88 28.68 -6.00
C VAL A 83 2.57 27.58 -7.03
N MET A 84 1.29 27.43 -7.40
CA MET A 84 0.88 26.45 -8.41
C MET A 84 1.52 26.75 -9.78
N LEU A 85 1.58 28.01 -10.20
CA LEU A 85 2.25 28.38 -11.45
C LEU A 85 3.74 28.10 -11.41
N VAL A 86 4.41 28.36 -10.29
CA VAL A 86 5.83 28.03 -10.10
C VAL A 86 6.03 26.50 -10.17
N CYS A 87 5.22 25.72 -9.45
CA CYS A 87 5.28 24.26 -9.50
C CYS A 87 5.01 23.75 -10.93
N MET A 88 4.01 24.32 -11.63
CA MET A 88 3.70 23.96 -13.00
C MET A 88 4.85 24.29 -13.96
N TYR A 89 5.50 25.45 -13.80
CA TYR A 89 6.68 25.82 -14.57
C TYR A 89 7.82 24.80 -14.40
N TYR A 90 8.17 24.45 -13.15
CA TYR A 90 9.20 23.45 -12.90
C TYR A 90 8.83 22.07 -13.45
N TYR A 91 7.57 21.66 -13.29
CA TYR A 91 7.07 20.41 -13.85
C TYR A 91 7.19 20.38 -15.39
N MET A 92 6.72 21.44 -16.07
CA MET A 92 6.79 21.52 -17.54
C MET A 92 8.23 21.59 -18.03
N ARG A 93 9.11 22.33 -17.33
CA ARG A 93 10.54 22.38 -17.63
C ARG A 93 11.18 20.99 -17.52
N ASP A 94 10.94 20.30 -16.42
CA ASP A 94 11.52 18.98 -16.20
C ASP A 94 10.99 17.98 -17.22
N ARG A 95 9.71 18.08 -17.56
CA ARG A 95 9.07 17.28 -18.61
C ARG A 95 9.68 17.53 -19.98
N TRP A 96 9.95 18.78 -20.32
CA TRP A 96 10.62 19.14 -21.57
C TRP A 96 12.03 18.55 -21.65
N TYR A 97 12.82 18.61 -20.58
CA TYR A 97 14.13 17.97 -20.52
C TYR A 97 14.04 16.45 -20.67
N GLU A 98 13.06 15.82 -20.02
CA GLU A 98 12.81 14.39 -20.18
C GLU A 98 12.49 14.04 -21.63
N GLU A 99 11.64 14.80 -22.30
CA GLU A 99 11.28 14.57 -23.71
C GLU A 99 12.48 14.71 -24.66
N GLN A 100 13.36 15.67 -24.42
CA GLN A 100 14.60 15.79 -25.22
C GLN A 100 15.51 14.56 -25.03
N GLN A 101 15.65 14.09 -23.81
CA GLN A 101 16.44 12.86 -23.53
C GLN A 101 15.79 11.63 -24.15
N ILE A 102 14.46 11.54 -24.17
CA ILE A 102 13.73 10.44 -24.83
C ILE A 102 14.02 10.43 -26.32
N LYS A 103 13.96 11.59 -26.97
CA LYS A 103 14.27 11.69 -28.42
C LYS A 103 15.63 11.12 -28.73
N HIS A 104 16.66 11.54 -27.97
CA HIS A 104 18.02 11.04 -28.18
C HIS A 104 18.13 9.53 -27.96
N ILE A 105 17.55 8.99 -26.88
CA ILE A 105 17.56 7.54 -26.62
C ILE A 105 16.76 6.78 -27.70
N ARG A 106 15.64 7.34 -28.17
CA ARG A 106 14.82 6.72 -29.22
C ARG A 106 15.56 6.69 -30.55
N GLU A 107 16.22 7.78 -30.95
CA GLU A 107 17.03 7.83 -32.15
C GLU A 107 18.21 6.82 -32.11
N LYS A 108 18.81 6.65 -30.92
CA LYS A 108 19.83 5.64 -30.68
C LYS A 108 19.27 4.22 -30.82
N TYR A 109 18.09 3.96 -30.25
CA TYR A 109 17.37 2.68 -30.32
C TYR A 109 16.97 2.32 -31.76
N GLU A 110 16.45 3.30 -32.51
CA GLU A 110 16.04 3.09 -33.91
C GLU A 110 17.22 2.79 -34.84
N LYS A 111 18.42 3.31 -34.53
CA LYS A 111 19.64 3.01 -35.27
C LYS A 111 20.22 1.64 -34.95
N ASP A 112 20.31 1.32 -33.67
CA ASP A 112 20.83 0.04 -33.19
C ASP A 112 20.30 -0.25 -31.79
N PRO A 113 19.32 -1.17 -31.64
CA PRO A 113 18.74 -1.55 -30.36
C PRO A 113 19.76 -2.10 -29.37
N SER A 114 20.84 -2.73 -29.85
CA SER A 114 21.89 -3.32 -29.00
C SER A 114 22.84 -2.28 -28.39
N SER A 115 22.86 -1.06 -28.93
CA SER A 115 23.71 0.03 -28.45
C SER A 115 23.25 0.70 -27.16
N LEU A 116 22.01 0.41 -26.69
CA LEU A 116 21.48 0.97 -25.48
C LEU A 116 22.08 0.31 -24.23
N SER A 117 22.45 1.13 -23.25
CA SER A 117 22.75 0.61 -21.91
C SER A 117 21.45 0.08 -21.24
N GLU A 118 21.57 -0.85 -20.27
CA GLU A 118 20.41 -1.37 -19.55
C GLU A 118 19.62 -0.22 -18.89
N TYR A 119 20.30 0.78 -18.38
CA TYR A 119 19.65 1.97 -17.79
C TYR A 119 18.86 2.78 -18.84
N GLU A 120 19.44 3.02 -20.02
CA GLU A 120 18.77 3.73 -21.11
C GLU A 120 17.52 2.96 -21.59
N TYR A 121 17.63 1.64 -21.74
CA TYR A 121 16.52 0.77 -22.09
C TYR A 121 15.37 0.84 -21.08
N LEU A 122 15.68 0.69 -19.78
CA LEU A 122 14.68 0.79 -18.71
C LEU A 122 14.05 2.20 -18.66
N LYS A 123 14.85 3.23 -18.91
CA LYS A 123 14.37 4.61 -19.00
C LYS A 123 13.43 4.81 -20.17
N LEU A 124 13.78 4.33 -21.35
CA LEU A 124 12.93 4.39 -22.54
C LEU A 124 11.61 3.67 -22.29
N LYS A 125 11.65 2.43 -21.79
CA LYS A 125 10.47 1.62 -21.46
C LYS A 125 9.53 2.35 -20.51
N LYS A 126 10.06 2.97 -19.45
CA LYS A 126 9.27 3.74 -18.49
C LYS A 126 8.62 4.98 -19.10
N LEU A 127 9.33 5.68 -19.98
CA LEU A 127 8.88 6.94 -20.56
C LEU A 127 7.94 6.74 -21.75
N THR A 128 8.01 5.59 -22.42
CA THR A 128 7.03 5.19 -23.46
C THR A 128 5.69 4.72 -22.87
N GLY A 129 5.59 4.64 -21.53
CA GLY A 129 4.38 4.24 -20.83
C GLY A 129 4.25 2.73 -20.61
N ASP A 130 5.27 1.96 -20.97
CA ASP A 130 5.34 0.54 -20.67
C ASP A 130 5.59 0.35 -19.18
N LYS A 131 4.85 -0.56 -18.57
CA LYS A 131 5.01 -0.87 -17.15
C LYS A 131 6.29 -1.69 -16.96
N LEU A 132 7.20 -1.19 -16.13
CA LEU A 132 8.38 -1.95 -15.72
C LEU A 132 7.95 -3.16 -14.87
N LYS A 133 8.60 -4.31 -15.09
CA LYS A 133 8.48 -5.43 -14.15
C LYS A 133 9.08 -5.04 -12.79
N PRO A 134 8.64 -5.63 -11.66
CA PRO A 134 9.15 -5.29 -10.33
C PRO A 134 10.67 -5.30 -10.21
N ARG A 135 11.36 -6.29 -10.80
CA ARG A 135 12.83 -6.32 -10.82
C ARG A 135 13.43 -5.21 -11.66
N GLU A 136 12.85 -4.91 -12.80
CA GLU A 136 13.27 -3.81 -13.67
C GLU A 136 13.09 -2.46 -12.95
N GLU A 137 11.97 -2.27 -12.23
CA GLU A 137 11.75 -1.06 -11.45
C GLU A 137 12.75 -0.91 -10.30
N LYS A 138 13.07 -2.01 -9.61
CA LYS A 138 14.09 -2.04 -8.56
C LYS A 138 15.47 -1.66 -9.13
N LYS A 139 15.89 -2.28 -10.22
CA LYS A 139 17.14 -1.94 -10.92
C LYS A 139 17.16 -0.48 -11.36
N PHE A 140 16.09 0.01 -11.98
CA PHE A 140 15.99 1.39 -12.42
C PHE A 140 16.15 2.39 -11.27
N ARG A 141 15.51 2.14 -10.13
CA ARG A 141 15.66 2.97 -8.91
C ARG A 141 17.11 2.97 -8.42
N LEU A 142 17.76 1.82 -8.40
CA LEU A 142 19.16 1.69 -7.98
C LEU A 142 20.10 2.48 -8.91
N TYR A 143 19.92 2.37 -10.22
CA TYR A 143 20.65 3.17 -11.19
C TYR A 143 20.45 4.68 -10.97
N GLN A 144 19.24 5.12 -10.68
CA GLN A 144 18.95 6.51 -10.36
C GLN A 144 19.68 6.97 -9.08
N MET A 145 19.70 6.12 -8.04
CA MET A 145 20.40 6.40 -6.78
C MET A 145 21.91 6.53 -7.02
N MET A 146 22.51 5.61 -7.77
CA MET A 146 23.94 5.63 -8.12
C MET A 146 24.30 6.90 -8.88
N ARG A 147 23.49 7.29 -9.89
CA ARG A 147 23.69 8.55 -10.63
C ARG A 147 23.58 9.77 -9.72
N LYS A 148 22.63 9.78 -8.79
CA LYS A 148 22.46 10.87 -7.84
C LYS A 148 23.64 10.97 -6.87
N GLU A 149 24.17 9.83 -6.40
CA GLU A 149 25.35 9.78 -5.54
C GLU A 149 26.60 10.28 -6.28
N PHE A 150 26.78 9.82 -7.52
CA PHE A 150 27.88 10.28 -8.37
C PHE A 150 27.83 11.79 -8.60
N ARG A 151 26.67 12.36 -8.96
CA ARG A 151 26.50 13.81 -9.12
C ARG A 151 26.81 14.59 -7.84
N ARG A 152 26.49 14.03 -6.67
CA ARG A 152 26.82 14.69 -5.39
C ARG A 152 28.31 14.77 -5.14
N LYS A 153 29.08 13.77 -5.61
CA LYS A 153 30.55 13.76 -5.49
C LYS A 153 31.24 14.65 -6.51
N HIS A 154 30.61 14.86 -7.67
CA HIS A 154 31.15 15.60 -8.81
C HIS A 154 30.27 16.84 -9.13
N ILE A 155 29.91 17.62 -8.10
CA ILE A 155 29.02 18.80 -8.25
C ILE A 155 29.63 19.88 -9.16
N PHE A 156 30.95 19.99 -9.21
CA PHE A 156 31.67 20.99 -9.98
C PHE A 156 32.13 20.50 -11.36
N ASP A 157 32.03 19.21 -11.65
CA ASP A 157 32.37 18.61 -12.93
C ASP A 157 31.09 18.39 -13.75
N THR A 158 30.73 19.38 -14.56
CA THR A 158 29.52 19.33 -15.40
C THR A 158 29.65 18.37 -16.58
N ASP A 159 30.88 18.04 -17.00
CA ASP A 159 31.15 17.27 -18.21
C ASP A 159 31.27 15.75 -17.98
N VAL A 160 31.31 15.32 -16.70
CA VAL A 160 31.39 13.89 -16.37
C VAL A 160 30.01 13.27 -16.34
N MET A 161 29.66 12.56 -17.39
CA MET A 161 28.43 11.77 -17.46
C MET A 161 28.72 10.36 -16.97
N PHE A 162 28.10 9.99 -15.83
CA PHE A 162 28.16 8.63 -15.32
C PHE A 162 26.97 7.83 -15.85
N GLU A 163 27.27 6.78 -16.61
CA GLU A 163 26.29 5.78 -17.02
C GLU A 163 26.53 4.49 -16.23
N PRO A 164 25.61 4.15 -15.29
CA PRO A 164 25.77 2.94 -14.49
C PRO A 164 25.70 1.69 -15.36
N THR A 165 26.62 0.77 -15.12
CA THR A 165 26.67 -0.54 -15.77
C THR A 165 26.12 -1.64 -14.84
N PRO A 166 25.79 -2.84 -15.36
CA PRO A 166 25.44 -4.00 -14.53
C PRO A 166 26.54 -4.39 -13.53
N ALA A 167 27.82 -4.16 -13.88
CA ALA A 167 28.94 -4.39 -12.98
C ALA A 167 28.92 -3.44 -11.77
N ASP A 168 28.65 -2.15 -12.00
CA ASP A 168 28.48 -1.16 -10.93
C ASP A 168 27.33 -1.53 -9.98
N LEU A 169 26.24 -2.07 -10.55
CA LEU A 169 25.10 -2.53 -9.75
C LEU A 169 25.48 -3.70 -8.83
N ASN A 170 26.23 -4.69 -9.36
CA ASN A 170 26.71 -5.82 -8.57
C ASN A 170 27.68 -5.37 -7.47
N GLU A 171 28.57 -4.42 -7.75
CA GLU A 171 29.45 -3.85 -6.74
C GLU A 171 28.66 -3.08 -5.67
N TRP A 172 27.62 -2.34 -6.05
CA TRP A 172 26.75 -1.64 -5.13
C TRP A 172 26.04 -2.63 -4.18
N TYR A 173 25.48 -3.73 -4.71
CA TYR A 173 24.89 -4.80 -3.88
C TYR A 173 25.90 -5.39 -2.90
N SER A 174 27.12 -5.68 -3.38
CA SER A 174 28.18 -6.23 -2.53
C SER A 174 28.59 -5.27 -1.40
N ARG A 175 28.62 -3.96 -1.67
CA ARG A 175 28.89 -2.93 -0.64
C ARG A 175 27.74 -2.84 0.39
N GLN A 176 26.51 -2.97 -0.04
CA GLN A 176 25.36 -2.95 0.86
C GLN A 176 25.32 -4.21 1.73
N ALA A 177 25.55 -5.37 1.16
CA ALA A 177 25.64 -6.63 1.91
C ALA A 177 26.71 -6.54 3.02
N ARG A 178 27.91 -6.00 2.72
CA ARG A 178 28.98 -5.78 3.72
C ARG A 178 28.59 -4.79 4.83
N LYS A 179 27.73 -3.81 4.55
CA LYS A 179 27.22 -2.88 5.58
C LYS A 179 26.19 -3.55 6.48
N THR A 180 25.37 -4.42 5.92
CA THR A 180 24.33 -5.14 6.69
C THR A 180 24.94 -6.22 7.58
N THR A 181 26.00 -6.89 7.13
CA THR A 181 26.72 -7.91 7.92
C THR A 181 27.46 -7.35 9.12
N LYS A 182 27.75 -6.04 9.14
CA LYS A 182 28.33 -5.36 10.32
C LYS A 182 27.32 -5.02 11.43
N ILE A 183 26.01 -5.25 11.18
CA ILE A 183 24.94 -5.09 12.17
C ILE A 183 24.48 -6.49 12.56
N ALA A 184 25.20 -7.11 13.50
CA ALA A 184 24.87 -8.29 14.28
C ALA A 184 24.55 -9.59 13.53
N VAL A 185 25.56 -10.42 13.41
CA VAL A 185 25.40 -11.86 13.68
C VAL A 185 26.20 -12.14 14.95
N PRO A 186 25.65 -12.67 16.03
CA PRO A 186 26.44 -13.36 17.04
C PRO A 186 27.16 -14.50 16.31
N GLU A 187 28.46 -14.59 16.52
CA GLU A 187 29.24 -15.77 16.15
C GLU A 187 28.73 -16.92 17.03
N ASP A 188 27.82 -17.71 16.52
CA ASP A 188 27.44 -18.98 17.10
C ASP A 188 27.96 -20.10 16.19
N ASP A 189 28.92 -20.82 16.75
CA ASP A 189 29.43 -22.15 16.43
C ASP A 189 29.24 -22.70 15.00
N ASP A 190 30.36 -22.69 14.31
CA ASP A 190 30.70 -23.56 13.19
C ASP A 190 30.60 -25.03 13.61
N ASN A 191 29.55 -25.70 13.22
CA ASN A 191 29.51 -27.15 12.93
C ASN A 191 28.09 -27.59 12.52
N ASP A 192 27.67 -27.18 11.33
CA ASP A 192 26.62 -27.91 10.62
C ASP A 192 26.85 -27.79 9.11
N ASP A 193 27.54 -28.81 8.56
CA ASP A 193 27.79 -28.96 7.12
C ASP A 193 26.52 -29.34 6.31
N GLY A 194 25.34 -29.04 6.80
CA GLY A 194 24.08 -29.14 6.11
C GLY A 194 23.88 -27.96 5.17
N GLU A 195 23.98 -28.19 3.87
CA GLU A 195 23.63 -27.23 2.83
C GLU A 195 22.19 -26.73 3.05
N LYS A 196 22.07 -25.56 3.70
CA LYS A 196 20.75 -24.93 3.95
C LYS A 196 20.11 -24.68 2.59
N PRO A 197 18.91 -25.19 2.31
CA PRO A 197 18.25 -24.99 1.04
C PRO A 197 18.05 -23.48 0.83
N ALA A 198 18.84 -22.90 -0.07
CA ALA A 198 18.72 -21.49 -0.42
C ALA A 198 17.36 -21.28 -1.08
N MET A 199 16.58 -20.34 -0.55
CA MET A 199 15.37 -19.87 -1.26
C MET A 199 15.78 -19.33 -2.62
N LYS A 200 15.30 -19.94 -3.71
CA LYS A 200 15.65 -19.57 -5.09
C LYS A 200 15.42 -18.08 -5.41
N ASN A 201 14.55 -17.41 -4.64
CA ASN A 201 14.11 -16.04 -4.89
C ASN A 201 14.48 -15.04 -3.80
N ALA A 202 15.29 -15.42 -2.83
CA ALA A 202 15.73 -14.52 -1.78
C ALA A 202 17.04 -13.83 -2.17
N SER A 203 16.93 -12.61 -2.67
CA SER A 203 18.09 -11.71 -2.79
C SER A 203 18.51 -11.11 -1.43
N ASN A 204 17.80 -11.43 -0.36
CA ASN A 204 18.00 -10.90 0.98
C ASN A 204 18.31 -12.01 1.99
N PRO A 205 19.52 -12.03 2.58
CA PRO A 205 19.91 -13.03 3.58
C PRO A 205 19.09 -13.01 4.87
N SER A 206 18.34 -11.91 5.13
CA SER A 206 17.45 -11.81 6.28
C SER A 206 16.10 -12.53 6.09
N ILE A 207 15.84 -13.09 4.92
CA ILE A 207 14.67 -13.92 4.68
C ILE A 207 14.99 -15.34 5.18
N LEU A 208 14.17 -15.83 6.09
CA LEU A 208 14.34 -17.17 6.65
C LEU A 208 14.16 -18.24 5.58
N PRO A 209 14.88 -19.37 5.70
CA PRO A 209 14.76 -20.47 4.77
C PRO A 209 13.31 -21.02 4.72
N PRO A 210 12.93 -21.67 3.61
CA PRO A 210 11.62 -22.29 3.49
C PRO A 210 11.46 -23.42 4.50
N GLN A 211 10.25 -23.50 5.07
CA GLN A 211 9.89 -24.56 6.02
C GLN A 211 8.43 -24.93 5.79
N ASP A 212 8.09 -26.20 6.04
CA ASP A 212 6.71 -26.62 6.07
C ASP A 212 6.01 -26.06 7.31
N THR A 213 5.02 -25.23 7.10
CA THR A 213 4.25 -24.56 8.15
C THR A 213 2.92 -25.24 8.44
N THR A 214 2.58 -26.31 7.74
CA THR A 214 1.28 -27.01 7.83
C THR A 214 0.96 -27.44 9.27
N GLY A 215 1.92 -28.00 9.98
CA GLY A 215 1.75 -28.43 11.37
C GLY A 215 1.36 -27.29 12.31
N PHE A 216 2.01 -26.14 12.16
CA PHE A 216 1.70 -24.93 12.96
C PHE A 216 0.23 -24.50 12.75
N TYR A 217 -0.22 -24.42 11.50
CA TYR A 217 -1.58 -24.01 11.19
C TYR A 217 -2.63 -25.05 11.59
N GLU A 218 -2.28 -26.35 11.53
CA GLU A 218 -3.16 -27.43 12.01
C GLU A 218 -3.43 -27.32 13.51
N GLU A 219 -2.38 -27.13 14.30
CA GLU A 219 -2.49 -27.02 15.76
C GLU A 219 -3.27 -25.77 16.20
N ASN A 220 -3.13 -24.67 15.46
CA ASN A 220 -3.71 -23.39 15.83
C ASN A 220 -5.06 -23.07 15.17
N ALA A 221 -5.59 -23.95 14.30
CA ALA A 221 -6.80 -23.68 13.51
C ALA A 221 -7.99 -23.18 14.33
N ALA A 222 -8.26 -23.79 15.49
CA ALA A 222 -9.39 -23.46 16.34
C ALA A 222 -9.30 -22.09 17.03
N THR A 223 -8.08 -21.58 17.28
CA THR A 223 -7.84 -20.33 18.03
C THR A 223 -7.38 -19.18 17.16
N PHE A 224 -6.97 -19.46 15.93
CA PHE A 224 -6.31 -18.54 15.02
C PHE A 224 -7.04 -17.21 14.83
N ASP A 225 -8.37 -17.21 14.69
CA ASP A 225 -9.16 -16.01 14.51
C ASP A 225 -9.11 -15.07 15.72
N ARG A 226 -9.20 -15.68 16.92
CA ARG A 226 -9.15 -14.93 18.19
C ARG A 226 -7.78 -14.27 18.36
N ASP A 227 -6.73 -15.02 18.06
CA ASP A 227 -5.35 -14.60 18.30
C ASP A 227 -4.90 -13.54 17.29
N MET A 228 -5.40 -13.63 16.04
CA MET A 228 -5.13 -12.65 14.98
C MET A 228 -6.05 -11.42 14.99
N TRP A 229 -7.13 -11.42 15.78
CA TRP A 229 -8.15 -10.37 15.73
C TRP A 229 -7.57 -8.97 15.94
N TRP A 230 -6.69 -8.82 16.92
CA TRP A 230 -6.11 -7.53 17.28
C TRP A 230 -5.15 -6.97 16.22
N GLU A 231 -4.34 -7.83 15.60
CA GLU A 231 -3.46 -7.43 14.50
C GLU A 231 -4.26 -6.98 13.27
N ASP A 232 -5.28 -7.72 12.89
CA ASP A 232 -6.15 -7.37 11.79
C ASP A 232 -6.89 -6.04 12.01
N PHE A 233 -7.37 -5.83 13.22
CA PHE A 233 -8.06 -4.58 13.57
C PHE A 233 -7.12 -3.37 13.43
N LYS A 234 -5.92 -3.43 14.02
CA LYS A 234 -4.91 -2.36 13.93
C LYS A 234 -4.49 -2.07 12.48
N ALA A 235 -4.24 -3.10 11.72
CA ALA A 235 -3.84 -2.99 10.32
C ALA A 235 -5.01 -2.70 9.37
N ARG A 236 -6.25 -2.60 9.88
CA ARG A 236 -7.47 -2.37 9.09
C ARG A 236 -7.66 -3.39 7.96
N ILE A 237 -7.29 -4.65 8.21
CA ILE A 237 -7.27 -5.73 7.20
C ILE A 237 -8.67 -5.99 6.63
N GLY A 238 -9.73 -5.86 7.43
CA GLY A 238 -11.10 -6.05 6.96
C GLY A 238 -11.47 -5.23 5.72
N ALA A 239 -11.02 -3.97 5.65
CA ALA A 239 -11.26 -3.14 4.46
C ALA A 239 -10.49 -3.65 3.23
N ARG A 240 -9.31 -4.28 3.41
CA ARG A 240 -8.50 -4.87 2.33
C ARG A 240 -9.12 -6.19 1.86
N ARG A 241 -9.61 -7.03 2.80
CA ARG A 241 -10.38 -8.25 2.46
C ARG A 241 -11.65 -7.92 1.69
N LYS A 242 -12.34 -6.83 2.07
CA LYS A 242 -13.50 -6.35 1.29
C LYS A 242 -13.12 -5.94 -0.14
N TRP A 243 -11.96 -5.31 -0.33
CA TRP A 243 -11.45 -5.02 -1.67
C TRP A 243 -11.11 -6.30 -2.43
N LEU A 244 -10.41 -7.26 -1.77
CA LEU A 244 -10.06 -8.55 -2.35
C LEU A 244 -11.30 -9.25 -2.90
N MET A 245 -12.34 -9.38 -2.06
CA MET A 245 -13.60 -10.05 -2.41
C MET A 245 -14.47 -9.30 -3.44
N LYS A 246 -14.21 -8.02 -3.70
CA LYS A 246 -14.86 -7.27 -4.78
C LYS A 246 -14.26 -7.54 -6.16
N ASN A 247 -13.07 -8.11 -6.21
CA ASN A 247 -12.33 -8.37 -7.45
C ASN A 247 -12.42 -9.83 -7.91
N ILE A 248 -13.29 -10.65 -7.28
CA ILE A 248 -13.50 -12.04 -7.66
C ILE A 248 -14.80 -12.20 -8.45
N GLU A 249 -14.78 -13.10 -9.44
CA GLU A 249 -15.92 -13.41 -10.29
C GLU A 249 -15.78 -14.79 -10.96
N GLY A 250 -16.88 -15.35 -11.42
CA GLY A 250 -16.90 -16.62 -12.17
C GLY A 250 -16.66 -17.83 -11.30
N ASP A 251 -15.86 -18.78 -11.78
CA ASP A 251 -15.40 -19.92 -11.01
C ASP A 251 -14.15 -19.49 -10.22
N VAL A 252 -14.23 -19.54 -8.89
CA VAL A 252 -13.24 -18.99 -7.96
C VAL A 252 -12.50 -20.09 -7.22
N LEU A 253 -11.18 -19.96 -7.09
CA LEU A 253 -10.34 -20.73 -6.19
C LEU A 253 -9.75 -19.79 -5.14
N GLU A 254 -10.02 -20.04 -3.87
CA GLU A 254 -9.32 -19.39 -2.76
C GLU A 254 -8.24 -20.30 -2.25
N VAL A 255 -6.98 -19.91 -2.46
CA VAL A 255 -5.77 -20.60 -2.02
C VAL A 255 -5.39 -20.09 -0.64
N SER A 256 -4.87 -20.99 0.23
CA SER A 256 -4.53 -20.67 1.62
C SER A 256 -5.71 -20.02 2.34
N CYS A 257 -6.88 -20.66 2.24
CA CYS A 257 -8.13 -20.09 2.75
C CYS A 257 -8.11 -19.88 4.28
N GLY A 258 -7.19 -20.53 4.99
CA GLY A 258 -7.08 -20.48 6.43
C GLY A 258 -8.40 -20.86 7.09
N THR A 259 -8.80 -20.11 8.08
CA THR A 259 -10.09 -20.30 8.79
C THR A 259 -11.27 -19.61 8.07
N GLY A 260 -11.16 -19.23 6.79
CA GLY A 260 -12.24 -18.58 6.05
C GLY A 260 -12.50 -17.11 6.43
N ARG A 261 -11.44 -16.35 6.70
CA ARG A 261 -11.53 -14.94 7.14
C ARG A 261 -12.01 -13.98 6.04
N ASN A 262 -12.07 -14.43 4.79
CA ASN A 262 -12.62 -13.68 3.67
C ASN A 262 -14.14 -13.86 3.54
N ILE A 263 -14.72 -14.94 4.08
CA ILE A 263 -16.15 -15.27 3.98
C ILE A 263 -17.10 -14.14 4.42
N PRO A 264 -16.83 -13.36 5.48
CA PRO A 264 -17.68 -12.23 5.86
C PRO A 264 -17.85 -11.14 4.79
N TYR A 265 -16.90 -11.05 3.84
CA TYR A 265 -16.85 -10.05 2.77
C TYR A 265 -17.25 -10.61 1.42
N LEU A 266 -17.54 -11.93 1.34
CA LEU A 266 -17.87 -12.63 0.11
C LEU A 266 -19.28 -12.23 -0.37
N ASN A 267 -19.39 -11.90 -1.65
CA ASN A 267 -20.66 -11.73 -2.36
C ASN A 267 -20.77 -12.78 -3.47
N LEU A 268 -21.80 -13.62 -3.41
CA LEU A 268 -21.98 -14.74 -4.32
C LEU A 268 -22.70 -14.36 -5.64
N GLU A 269 -23.12 -13.12 -5.82
CA GLU A 269 -23.88 -12.68 -7.02
C GLU A 269 -23.12 -12.90 -8.34
N HIS A 270 -21.79 -12.75 -8.31
CA HIS A 270 -20.93 -12.88 -9.49
C HIS A 270 -20.08 -14.16 -9.46
N ILE A 271 -20.39 -15.09 -8.55
CA ILE A 271 -19.64 -16.31 -8.36
C ILE A 271 -20.46 -17.51 -8.86
N ASN A 272 -19.91 -18.23 -9.84
CA ASN A 272 -20.53 -19.46 -10.35
C ASN A 272 -20.27 -20.64 -9.42
N SER A 273 -19.01 -20.79 -9.01
CA SER A 273 -18.57 -21.80 -8.03
C SER A 273 -17.39 -21.26 -7.24
N ILE A 274 -17.18 -21.78 -6.04
CA ILE A 274 -16.02 -21.43 -5.22
C ILE A 274 -15.39 -22.69 -4.62
N THR A 275 -14.06 -22.77 -4.71
CA THR A 275 -13.27 -23.83 -4.07
C THR A 275 -12.33 -23.20 -3.07
N PHE A 276 -12.33 -23.74 -1.85
CA PHE A 276 -11.42 -23.35 -0.78
C PHE A 276 -10.34 -24.41 -0.64
N LEU A 277 -9.09 -24.01 -0.67
CA LEU A 277 -7.92 -24.88 -0.53
C LEU A 277 -7.01 -24.37 0.58
N ASP A 278 -6.57 -25.29 1.43
CA ASP A 278 -5.53 -25.06 2.44
C ASP A 278 -4.75 -26.35 2.69
N SER A 279 -3.48 -26.26 3.08
CA SER A 279 -2.67 -27.42 3.44
C SER A 279 -3.10 -28.06 4.76
N SER A 280 -3.64 -27.24 5.69
CA SER A 280 -4.16 -27.70 6.98
C SER A 280 -5.63 -28.13 6.86
N ARG A 281 -5.90 -29.37 7.25
CA ARG A 281 -7.27 -29.90 7.34
C ARG A 281 -8.10 -29.14 8.36
N GLY A 282 -7.52 -28.80 9.51
CA GLY A 282 -8.20 -28.01 10.54
C GLY A 282 -8.66 -26.65 10.04
N MET A 283 -7.81 -25.96 9.26
CA MET A 283 -8.18 -24.69 8.61
C MET A 283 -9.34 -24.85 7.64
N VAL A 284 -9.31 -25.88 6.79
CA VAL A 284 -10.40 -26.19 5.85
C VAL A 284 -11.71 -26.50 6.57
N GLU A 285 -11.67 -27.22 7.68
CA GLU A 285 -12.85 -27.53 8.48
C GLU A 285 -13.47 -26.27 9.11
N GLU A 286 -12.65 -25.36 9.64
CA GLU A 286 -13.13 -24.08 10.17
C GLU A 286 -13.73 -23.20 9.05
N THR A 287 -13.10 -23.16 7.88
CA THR A 287 -13.63 -22.48 6.69
C THR A 287 -14.99 -23.06 6.29
N LYS A 288 -15.12 -24.39 6.24
CA LYS A 288 -16.37 -25.08 5.92
C LYS A 288 -17.48 -24.74 6.91
N LYS A 289 -17.20 -24.78 8.23
CA LYS A 289 -18.17 -24.39 9.27
C LYS A 289 -18.66 -22.96 9.07
N LYS A 290 -17.76 -22.01 8.84
CA LYS A 290 -18.11 -20.60 8.63
C LYS A 290 -18.90 -20.37 7.34
N PHE A 291 -18.50 -21.01 6.25
CA PHE A 291 -19.17 -20.92 4.97
C PHE A 291 -20.60 -21.46 5.05
N GLN A 292 -20.78 -22.65 5.57
CA GLN A 292 -22.10 -23.29 5.75
C GLN A 292 -23.02 -22.45 6.65
N LYS A 293 -22.48 -21.85 7.72
CA LYS A 293 -23.22 -20.95 8.58
C LYS A 293 -23.67 -19.67 7.85
N ARG A 294 -22.84 -19.13 6.98
CA ARG A 294 -23.11 -17.88 6.27
C ARG A 294 -23.99 -18.05 5.05
N PHE A 295 -23.80 -19.16 4.32
CA PHE A 295 -24.44 -19.47 3.03
C PHE A 295 -25.01 -20.89 3.01
N PRO A 296 -26.00 -21.22 3.88
CA PRO A 296 -26.48 -22.59 4.06
C PRO A 296 -27.11 -23.21 2.79
N GLY A 297 -27.60 -22.38 1.87
CA GLY A 297 -28.25 -22.83 0.63
C GLY A 297 -27.32 -22.96 -0.60
N TYR A 298 -26.06 -22.54 -0.48
CA TYR A 298 -25.14 -22.55 -1.64
C TYR A 298 -24.48 -23.91 -1.80
N LYS A 299 -24.73 -24.56 -2.97
CA LYS A 299 -24.28 -25.93 -3.24
C LYS A 299 -23.00 -26.04 -4.08
N LYS A 300 -22.65 -24.97 -4.84
CA LYS A 300 -21.50 -24.98 -5.76
C LYS A 300 -20.20 -24.57 -5.02
N VAL A 301 -19.90 -25.24 -3.93
CA VAL A 301 -18.73 -25.01 -3.10
C VAL A 301 -17.91 -26.29 -2.91
N GLY A 302 -16.59 -26.19 -3.08
CA GLY A 302 -15.61 -27.24 -2.81
C GLY A 302 -14.74 -26.88 -1.61
N PHE A 303 -14.31 -27.90 -0.87
CA PHE A 303 -13.34 -27.78 0.23
C PHE A 303 -12.28 -28.83 0.02
N VAL A 304 -11.03 -28.41 -0.17
CA VAL A 304 -9.91 -29.26 -0.56
C VAL A 304 -8.75 -29.06 0.42
N THR A 305 -8.19 -30.15 0.91
CA THR A 305 -6.96 -30.12 1.68
C THR A 305 -5.82 -30.49 0.75
N GLY A 306 -4.81 -29.63 0.63
CA GLY A 306 -3.65 -29.85 -0.22
C GLY A 306 -2.74 -28.62 -0.27
N ARG A 307 -1.53 -28.83 -0.80
CA ARG A 307 -0.52 -27.78 -0.92
C ARG A 307 -0.72 -26.96 -2.19
N ALA A 308 -0.52 -25.67 -2.08
CA ALA A 308 -0.65 -24.75 -3.21
C ALA A 308 0.39 -25.00 -4.31
N GLU A 309 1.57 -25.44 -3.93
CA GLU A 309 2.67 -25.78 -4.83
C GLU A 309 2.30 -26.95 -5.77
N GLU A 310 1.50 -27.90 -5.28
CA GLU A 310 1.08 -29.12 -5.99
C GLU A 310 -0.28 -28.96 -6.67
N LEU A 311 -0.89 -27.81 -6.63
CA LEU A 311 -2.25 -27.52 -7.07
C LEU A 311 -2.50 -27.96 -8.52
N ALA A 312 -1.53 -27.72 -9.41
CA ALA A 312 -1.64 -28.07 -10.81
C ALA A 312 -1.62 -29.59 -11.03
N ASP A 313 -0.94 -30.35 -10.16
CA ASP A 313 -0.84 -31.81 -10.23
C ASP A 313 -2.05 -32.46 -9.54
N MET A 314 -2.64 -31.82 -8.55
CA MET A 314 -3.88 -32.23 -7.90
C MET A 314 -5.09 -32.14 -8.85
N ALA A 315 -5.07 -31.20 -9.77
CA ALA A 315 -6.07 -31.09 -10.84
C ALA A 315 -5.82 -32.19 -11.89
N LYS A 316 -6.31 -33.41 -11.61
CA LYS A 316 -6.17 -34.60 -12.48
C LYS A 316 -6.66 -34.41 -13.90
N ASP A 317 -7.48 -33.40 -14.12
CA ASP A 317 -8.09 -33.05 -15.39
C ASP A 317 -7.65 -31.63 -15.81
N GLU A 318 -7.02 -31.51 -16.98
CA GLU A 318 -6.64 -30.22 -17.57
C GLU A 318 -7.84 -29.28 -17.79
N THR A 319 -9.06 -29.80 -17.72
CA THR A 319 -10.29 -29.00 -17.83
C THR A 319 -10.59 -28.17 -16.59
N VAL A 320 -10.01 -28.50 -15.43
CA VAL A 320 -10.21 -27.72 -14.19
C VAL A 320 -9.50 -26.38 -14.29
N LYS A 321 -10.25 -25.34 -14.55
CA LYS A 321 -9.74 -23.96 -14.69
C LYS A 321 -10.66 -22.99 -13.96
N TYR A 322 -10.08 -21.88 -13.48
CA TYR A 322 -10.75 -20.85 -12.72
C TYR A 322 -10.68 -19.48 -13.44
N ASP A 323 -11.74 -18.69 -13.29
CA ASP A 323 -11.79 -17.31 -13.78
C ASP A 323 -11.04 -16.38 -12.85
N THR A 324 -11.10 -16.66 -11.53
CA THR A 324 -10.38 -15.92 -10.51
C THR A 324 -9.73 -16.87 -9.51
N ILE A 325 -8.44 -16.67 -9.25
CA ILE A 325 -7.75 -17.30 -8.13
C ILE A 325 -7.41 -16.19 -7.12
N VAL A 326 -7.67 -16.45 -5.85
CA VAL A 326 -7.48 -15.45 -4.80
C VAL A 326 -6.66 -16.02 -3.65
N GLU A 327 -5.76 -15.20 -3.12
CA GLU A 327 -4.98 -15.56 -1.93
C GLU A 327 -4.82 -14.35 -1.02
N ALA A 328 -4.86 -14.59 0.31
CA ALA A 328 -4.70 -13.55 1.31
C ALA A 328 -3.79 -13.99 2.44
N PHE A 329 -2.56 -13.44 2.46
CA PHE A 329 -1.53 -13.71 3.46
C PHE A 329 -1.09 -15.19 3.50
N GLY A 330 -1.05 -15.83 2.33
CA GLY A 330 -0.62 -17.22 2.15
C GLY A 330 0.84 -17.32 1.68
N LEU A 331 1.31 -16.45 0.77
CA LEU A 331 2.64 -16.55 0.17
C LEU A 331 3.79 -16.65 1.20
N CYS A 332 3.63 -16.01 2.35
CA CYS A 332 4.63 -16.01 3.41
C CYS A 332 4.75 -17.36 4.15
N ALA A 333 3.73 -18.20 4.03
CA ALA A 333 3.65 -19.51 4.70
C ALA A 333 4.02 -20.68 3.78
N HIS A 334 3.95 -20.48 2.44
CA HIS A 334 4.35 -21.52 1.50
C HIS A 334 5.84 -21.87 1.62
N GLU A 335 6.17 -23.12 1.41
CA GLU A 335 7.55 -23.58 1.30
C GLU A 335 8.19 -22.99 0.03
N ASP A 336 7.53 -23.15 -1.13
CA ASP A 336 7.92 -22.51 -2.39
C ASP A 336 6.80 -21.59 -2.93
N PRO A 337 6.77 -20.30 -2.56
CA PRO A 337 5.74 -19.37 -3.03
C PRO A 337 5.75 -19.16 -4.55
N VAL A 338 6.88 -19.37 -5.22
CA VAL A 338 6.95 -19.26 -6.69
C VAL A 338 6.30 -20.47 -7.35
N ALA A 339 6.53 -21.69 -6.83
CA ALA A 339 5.84 -22.89 -7.29
C ALA A 339 4.33 -22.76 -7.10
N ALA A 340 3.88 -22.23 -5.95
CA ALA A 340 2.46 -21.94 -5.69
C ALA A 340 1.88 -20.97 -6.73
N LEU A 341 2.53 -19.84 -7.00
CA LEU A 341 2.09 -18.87 -8.01
C LEU A 341 2.08 -19.46 -9.42
N LYS A 342 3.09 -20.29 -9.79
CA LYS A 342 3.12 -21.00 -11.07
C LYS A 342 1.99 -22.01 -11.21
N SER A 343 1.66 -22.72 -10.14
CA SER A 343 0.52 -23.66 -10.11
C SER A 343 -0.81 -22.90 -10.25
N MET A 344 -0.98 -21.78 -9.56
CA MET A 344 -2.13 -20.88 -9.77
C MET A 344 -2.23 -20.40 -11.22
N LYS A 345 -1.10 -19.96 -11.82
CA LYS A 345 -1.04 -19.52 -13.24
C LYS A 345 -1.52 -20.60 -14.19
N LYS A 346 -1.11 -21.86 -13.98
CA LYS A 346 -1.53 -23.01 -14.80
C LYS A 346 -3.04 -23.28 -14.73
N LEU A 347 -3.67 -22.99 -13.59
CA LEU A 347 -5.11 -23.20 -13.38
C LEU A 347 -6.00 -22.02 -13.81
N LEU A 348 -5.44 -20.93 -14.29
CA LEU A 348 -6.23 -19.80 -14.84
C LEU A 348 -6.81 -20.16 -16.19
N ARG A 349 -8.06 -19.76 -16.41
CA ARG A 349 -8.65 -19.66 -17.75
C ARG A 349 -7.99 -18.53 -18.55
N PRO A 350 -8.04 -18.57 -19.90
CA PRO A 350 -7.67 -17.44 -20.73
C PRO A 350 -8.43 -16.17 -20.31
N GLY A 351 -7.70 -15.10 -20.02
CA GLY A 351 -8.27 -13.84 -19.52
C GLY A 351 -8.64 -13.85 -18.04
N GLY A 352 -8.36 -14.93 -17.30
CA GLY A 352 -8.51 -15.02 -15.85
C GLY A 352 -7.51 -14.13 -15.09
N ARG A 353 -7.67 -14.03 -13.78
CA ARG A 353 -6.82 -13.19 -12.93
C ARG A 353 -6.51 -13.83 -11.59
N ILE A 354 -5.33 -13.50 -11.05
CA ILE A 354 -4.94 -13.83 -9.68
C ILE A 354 -5.05 -12.53 -8.86
N VAL A 355 -5.79 -12.56 -7.76
CA VAL A 355 -5.97 -11.41 -6.87
C VAL A 355 -5.30 -11.71 -5.55
N LEU A 356 -4.31 -10.91 -5.18
CA LEU A 356 -3.47 -11.15 -4.02
C LEU A 356 -3.62 -10.01 -3.00
N LEU A 357 -3.65 -10.39 -1.73
CA LEU A 357 -3.54 -9.49 -0.60
C LEU A 357 -2.44 -10.03 0.32
N GLU A 358 -1.23 -9.50 0.16
CA GLU A 358 -0.05 -10.08 0.80
C GLU A 358 0.73 -9.06 1.61
N HIS A 359 1.48 -9.52 2.60
CA HIS A 359 2.47 -8.70 3.25
C HIS A 359 3.89 -9.04 2.73
N GLY A 360 4.73 -8.03 2.70
CA GLY A 360 6.07 -8.16 2.16
C GLY A 360 6.87 -6.88 2.31
N ARG A 361 8.00 -6.83 1.64
CA ARG A 361 8.91 -5.70 1.67
C ARG A 361 8.28 -4.42 1.15
N SER A 362 8.61 -3.33 1.82
CA SER A 362 8.23 -1.97 1.46
C SER A 362 9.21 -1.38 0.44
N THR A 363 8.84 -0.22 -0.12
CA THR A 363 9.78 0.65 -0.85
C THR A 363 10.67 1.49 0.06
N TRP A 364 10.45 1.45 1.38
CA TRP A 364 11.16 2.26 2.37
C TRP A 364 12.13 1.40 3.16
N ASP A 365 13.42 1.72 3.09
CA ASP A 365 14.48 0.91 3.72
C ASP A 365 14.33 0.77 5.23
N PHE A 366 13.90 1.83 5.93
CA PHE A 366 13.69 1.75 7.38
C PHE A 366 12.60 0.74 7.77
N MET A 367 11.55 0.57 6.94
CA MET A 367 10.52 -0.44 7.14
C MET A 367 11.07 -1.83 6.88
N ASN A 368 11.88 -1.98 5.82
CA ASN A 368 12.52 -3.26 5.49
C ASN A 368 13.47 -3.70 6.61
N ASN A 369 14.28 -2.78 7.13
CA ASN A 369 15.14 -3.05 8.29
C ASN A 369 14.34 -3.51 9.52
N HIS A 370 13.15 -2.91 9.75
CA HIS A 370 12.27 -3.34 10.83
C HIS A 370 11.67 -4.74 10.59
N LEU A 371 11.26 -5.05 9.35
CA LEU A 371 10.77 -6.37 8.99
C LEU A 371 11.85 -7.42 9.17
N ASP A 372 13.07 -7.15 8.71
CA ASP A 372 14.22 -8.04 8.79
C ASP A 372 14.62 -8.29 10.26
N PHE A 373 14.73 -7.23 11.07
CA PHE A 373 15.03 -7.34 12.48
C PHE A 373 14.03 -8.22 13.27
N ARG A 374 12.77 -8.23 12.85
CA ARG A 374 11.72 -9.01 13.52
C ARG A 374 11.35 -10.31 12.81
N ALA A 375 12.02 -10.68 11.73
CA ALA A 375 11.66 -11.81 10.89
C ALA A 375 11.60 -13.13 11.68
N GLU A 376 12.63 -13.44 12.46
CA GLU A 376 12.68 -14.66 13.27
C GLU A 376 11.56 -14.73 14.33
N LYS A 377 11.38 -13.61 15.08
CA LYS A 377 10.31 -13.54 16.08
C LYS A 377 8.93 -13.72 15.44
N ARG A 378 8.71 -13.10 14.26
CA ARG A 378 7.45 -13.21 13.52
C ARG A 378 7.21 -14.63 13.04
N PHE A 379 8.25 -15.28 12.53
CA PHE A 379 8.17 -16.66 12.09
C PHE A 379 7.85 -17.61 13.25
N LYS A 380 8.54 -17.51 14.38
CA LYS A 380 8.26 -18.30 15.59
C LYS A 380 6.82 -18.14 16.10
N GLN A 381 6.29 -16.91 15.98
CA GLN A 381 4.94 -16.59 16.48
C GLN A 381 3.81 -16.98 15.54
N TRP A 382 4.02 -16.88 14.22
CA TRP A 382 2.96 -16.99 13.22
C TRP A 382 3.31 -17.86 12.01
N ALA A 383 4.45 -18.53 12.03
CA ALA A 383 4.97 -19.30 10.90
C ALA A 383 4.98 -18.51 9.57
N CYS A 384 5.28 -17.20 9.66
CA CYS A 384 5.10 -16.24 8.58
C CYS A 384 6.40 -15.52 8.26
N ARG A 385 6.90 -15.66 7.05
CA ARG A 385 8.05 -14.96 6.47
C ARG A 385 7.60 -13.61 5.89
N TRP A 386 7.22 -12.69 6.73
CA TRP A 386 6.58 -11.42 6.33
C TRP A 386 7.45 -10.43 5.54
N ASN A 387 8.75 -10.69 5.41
CA ASN A 387 9.73 -9.85 4.72
C ASN A 387 10.08 -10.33 3.30
N LEU A 388 9.21 -11.15 2.69
CA LEU A 388 9.35 -11.57 1.29
C LEU A 388 9.27 -10.38 0.33
N ASP A 389 10.01 -10.41 -0.76
CA ASP A 389 9.85 -9.47 -1.87
C ASP A 389 8.78 -9.97 -2.84
N ILE A 390 7.53 -9.56 -2.61
CA ILE A 390 6.38 -10.00 -3.39
C ILE A 390 6.56 -9.69 -4.88
N GLY A 391 7.21 -8.56 -5.22
CA GLY A 391 7.47 -8.20 -6.60
C GLY A 391 8.39 -9.19 -7.30
N GLU A 392 9.45 -9.64 -6.64
CA GLU A 392 10.36 -10.64 -7.19
C GLU A 392 9.68 -12.01 -7.36
N LEU A 393 8.81 -12.40 -6.41
CA LEU A 393 8.05 -13.66 -6.51
C LEU A 393 7.11 -13.67 -7.73
N ILE A 394 6.43 -12.54 -7.98
CA ILE A 394 5.54 -12.38 -9.13
C ILE A 394 6.33 -12.46 -10.45
N ASP A 395 7.51 -11.81 -10.52
CA ASP A 395 8.39 -11.87 -11.69
C ASP A 395 8.90 -13.30 -11.95
N ASP A 396 9.29 -14.02 -10.90
CA ASP A 396 9.81 -15.40 -11.02
C ASP A 396 8.70 -16.41 -11.39
N ALA A 397 7.44 -16.06 -11.10
CA ALA A 397 6.28 -16.82 -11.57
C ALA A 397 5.87 -16.43 -12.99
N ASP A 398 6.55 -15.45 -13.62
CA ASP A 398 6.24 -14.92 -14.95
C ASP A 398 4.76 -14.47 -15.02
N LEU A 399 4.36 -13.60 -14.10
CA LEU A 399 3.05 -12.97 -14.04
C LEU A 399 3.17 -11.47 -14.28
N ASP A 400 2.20 -10.88 -14.96
CA ASP A 400 2.10 -9.44 -15.15
C ASP A 400 1.17 -8.81 -14.12
N ILE A 401 1.67 -7.77 -13.43
CA ILE A 401 0.86 -7.00 -12.47
C ILE A 401 0.01 -5.97 -13.25
N THR A 402 -1.30 -6.12 -13.25
CA THR A 402 -2.23 -5.16 -13.90
C THR A 402 -2.69 -4.07 -12.93
N TYR A 403 -2.80 -4.40 -11.65
CA TYR A 403 -3.11 -3.45 -10.59
C TYR A 403 -2.18 -3.66 -9.39
N GLU A 404 -1.66 -2.56 -8.86
CA GLU A 404 -0.83 -2.55 -7.65
C GLU A 404 -1.23 -1.39 -6.75
N LYS A 405 -1.47 -1.70 -5.49
CA LYS A 405 -1.60 -0.71 -4.43
C LYS A 405 -0.92 -1.22 -3.18
N ARG A 406 -0.06 -0.39 -2.60
CA ARG A 406 0.60 -0.69 -1.33
C ARG A 406 0.04 0.18 -0.22
N VAL A 407 -0.21 -0.41 0.92
CA VAL A 407 -0.72 0.28 2.11
C VAL A 407 0.11 -0.08 3.34
N ASN A 408 -0.16 0.53 4.50
CA ASN A 408 0.57 0.31 5.73
C ASN A 408 2.09 0.50 5.54
N PHE A 409 2.50 1.71 5.13
CA PHE A 409 3.89 2.06 4.79
C PHE A 409 4.49 1.16 3.69
N GLY A 410 3.66 0.64 2.80
CA GLY A 410 4.09 -0.17 1.68
C GLY A 410 4.32 -1.66 2.00
N THR A 411 4.04 -2.10 3.23
CA THR A 411 4.24 -3.49 3.67
C THR A 411 3.07 -4.42 3.35
N ILE A 412 1.91 -3.89 2.97
CA ILE A 412 0.77 -4.69 2.51
C ILE A 412 0.54 -4.39 1.04
N TRP A 413 0.56 -5.45 0.26
CA TRP A 413 0.41 -5.44 -1.18
C TRP A 413 -0.99 -5.88 -1.57
N MET A 414 -1.62 -5.13 -2.44
CA MET A 414 -2.92 -5.42 -3.04
C MET A 414 -2.69 -5.49 -4.55
N LEU A 415 -2.74 -6.68 -5.10
CA LEU A 415 -2.34 -6.95 -6.48
C LEU A 415 -3.44 -7.63 -7.28
N VAL A 416 -3.51 -7.30 -8.57
CA VAL A 416 -4.18 -8.11 -9.58
C VAL A 416 -3.14 -8.49 -10.62
N CYS A 417 -2.95 -9.80 -10.79
CA CYS A 417 -1.97 -10.37 -11.71
C CYS A 417 -2.66 -11.16 -12.80
N LYS A 418 -2.02 -11.22 -13.96
CA LYS A 418 -2.46 -11.99 -15.13
C LYS A 418 -1.30 -12.72 -15.78
N ARG A 419 -1.62 -13.62 -16.68
CA ARG A 419 -0.63 -14.20 -17.58
C ARG A 419 -0.17 -13.13 -18.59
N PRO A 420 1.11 -13.11 -18.97
CA PRO A 420 1.65 -12.12 -19.92
C PRO A 420 0.95 -12.15 -21.30
N GLU A 421 0.46 -13.31 -21.72
CA GLU A 421 -0.24 -13.52 -22.97
C GLU A 421 -1.68 -12.99 -22.98
N ASP A 422 -2.27 -12.75 -21.80
CA ASP A 422 -3.67 -12.34 -21.70
C ASP A 422 -3.85 -10.84 -21.96
N LYS A 423 -4.84 -10.49 -22.76
CA LYS A 423 -5.19 -9.08 -23.03
C LYS A 423 -5.78 -8.43 -21.79
N LEU A 424 -5.44 -7.15 -21.58
CA LEU A 424 -6.05 -6.33 -20.53
C LEU A 424 -7.54 -6.14 -20.78
N ARG A 425 -8.36 -6.31 -19.75
CA ARG A 425 -9.79 -5.98 -19.79
C ARG A 425 -9.99 -4.45 -19.81
N VAL A 426 -11.16 -4.00 -20.20
CA VAL A 426 -11.47 -2.55 -20.28
C VAL A 426 -11.34 -1.87 -18.91
N ASP A 427 -11.74 -2.55 -17.84
CA ASP A 427 -11.62 -2.07 -16.45
C ASP A 427 -10.18 -2.01 -15.94
N GLU A 428 -9.28 -2.81 -16.50
CA GLU A 428 -7.85 -2.88 -16.16
C GLU A 428 -6.99 -1.86 -16.90
N LYS A 429 -7.51 -1.27 -18.00
CA LYS A 429 -6.79 -0.25 -18.76
C LYS A 429 -6.63 1.03 -17.95
N PRO A 430 -5.46 1.71 -17.98
CA PRO A 430 -5.29 3.03 -17.37
C PRO A 430 -6.36 4.01 -17.84
N PHE A 431 -6.78 4.93 -16.97
CA PHE A 431 -7.85 5.91 -17.24
C PHE A 431 -7.64 6.65 -18.57
N ILE A 432 -6.42 7.07 -18.86
CA ILE A 432 -6.05 7.78 -20.08
C ILE A 432 -6.31 6.90 -21.32
N ASN A 433 -5.96 5.61 -21.27
CA ASN A 433 -6.12 4.69 -22.40
C ASN A 433 -7.59 4.31 -22.64
N LYS A 434 -8.45 4.44 -21.62
CA LYS A 434 -9.91 4.26 -21.77
C LYS A 434 -10.54 5.33 -22.68
N PHE A 435 -10.00 6.56 -22.64
CA PHE A 435 -10.57 7.71 -23.35
C PHE A 435 -9.87 8.03 -24.67
N PHE A 436 -8.57 7.81 -24.76
CA PHE A 436 -7.79 8.27 -25.92
C PHE A 436 -7.33 7.15 -26.86
N GLY A 437 -7.55 5.88 -26.50
CA GLY A 437 -7.34 4.74 -27.41
C GLY A 437 -5.90 4.52 -27.91
N THR A 438 -4.94 5.31 -27.44
CA THR A 438 -3.54 5.23 -27.85
C THR A 438 -2.83 4.14 -27.06
N GLU A 439 -2.66 2.96 -27.65
CA GLU A 439 -1.62 2.04 -27.19
C GLU A 439 -0.28 2.66 -27.54
N ALA A 440 0.53 2.98 -26.52
CA ALA A 440 1.91 3.35 -26.75
C ALA A 440 2.63 2.19 -27.47
N PRO A 441 3.51 2.46 -28.45
CA PRO A 441 4.24 1.39 -29.13
C PRO A 441 5.07 0.62 -28.11
N LYS A 442 4.80 -0.68 -28.02
CA LYS A 442 5.56 -1.58 -27.12
C LYS A 442 6.96 -1.72 -27.68
N VAL A 443 7.97 -1.46 -26.84
CA VAL A 443 9.37 -1.77 -27.13
C VAL A 443 9.50 -3.29 -27.14
N LYS A 444 9.65 -3.88 -28.33
CA LYS A 444 9.90 -5.32 -28.46
C LYS A 444 11.33 -5.62 -27.98
N LYS A 445 11.46 -6.58 -27.09
CA LYS A 445 12.73 -7.24 -26.79
C LYS A 445 12.92 -8.30 -27.88
N GLU A 446 13.89 -8.15 -28.75
CA GLU A 446 14.41 -9.24 -29.56
C GLU A 446 15.31 -10.14 -28.72
#